data_fc45031ae685b45e42aa3dbcbc890904
#
_entry.id   fc45031ae685b45e42aa3dbcbc890904
#
_cell.length_a   1.000
_cell.length_b   1.000
_cell.length_c   1.000
_cell.angle_alpha   90.00
_cell.angle_beta   90.00
_cell.angle_gamma   90.00
#
_symmetry.space_group_name_H-M   'P 1'
#
loop_
_entity.id
_entity.type
_entity.pdbx_description
1 polymer ?
#
loop_
_entity_poly.entity_id
_entity_poly.type
_entity_poly.pdbx_seq_one_letter_code
_entity_poly.pdbx_strand_id
1 'polypeptide(L)'
;MTRHNKQKAHNDVNGSPVRRSGGPRPARRLGYSGPSTSEIPTEDQLSDVVTVGTWNVRTLLQAGKLELLQRELDRLRYDVVGLAEVRWPGSGQMAQGRCLYTGEQNGGEKGVAFFSSVRAQRALIEWLPISSRVIVARFKGRKNNLSVLQAYAPTADSSDEDLEEFYDQVEEGLTKMPNRDLCVVTGDWNAKIGNNNAGWEHVMGQFGIGERNERGERLLQFTQEKGLYICNTKYPSKPSRKWTWTSPNGRNKNMIDYVMVKQQWQKRIQQCRSFPSAD
;
A
#
# COMPACT_ATOMS: atom_id res chain seq x y z
N MET A 1 53.48 0.25 -19.06
CA MET A 1 53.71 0.12 -20.51
C MET A 1 52.44 0.59 -21.20
N THR A 2 52.28 1.87 -21.52
CA THR A 2 52.71 2.59 -22.73
C THR A 2 52.06 2.02 -23.99
N ARG A 3 51.18 2.70 -24.65
CA ARG A 3 51.19 3.76 -25.69
C ARG A 3 49.81 3.78 -26.37
N HIS A 4 49.08 4.85 -26.49
CA HIS A 4 49.15 6.00 -27.42
C HIS A 4 49.04 5.64 -28.92
N ASN A 5 48.00 6.13 -29.65
CA ASN A 5 48.01 7.25 -30.60
C ASN A 5 46.72 7.25 -31.43
N LYS A 6 45.94 8.34 -31.52
CA LYS A 6 46.04 9.62 -32.30
C LYS A 6 45.66 9.53 -33.77
N GLN A 7 44.62 10.32 -34.13
CA GLN A 7 44.47 11.26 -35.28
C GLN A 7 44.24 10.65 -36.68
N LYS A 8 43.43 11.23 -37.61
CA LYS A 8 43.25 12.62 -38.05
C LYS A 8 42.03 12.71 -38.99
N ALA A 9 41.51 13.88 -39.09
CA ALA A 9 40.57 14.50 -40.01
C ALA A 9 41.03 14.55 -41.48
N HIS A 10 40.10 14.77 -42.41
CA HIS A 10 40.20 15.78 -43.47
C HIS A 10 38.85 15.99 -44.19
N ASN A 11 38.46 17.20 -44.29
CA ASN A 11 37.82 18.10 -45.23
C ASN A 11 37.84 17.68 -46.71
N ASP A 12 36.83 18.03 -47.51
CA ASP A 12 36.67 19.22 -48.37
C ASP A 12 35.46 19.01 -49.32
N VAL A 13 34.56 19.93 -49.41
CA VAL A 13 34.36 21.12 -50.23
C VAL A 13 33.68 20.90 -51.61
N ASN A 14 32.61 21.72 -51.81
CA ASN A 14 32.12 22.36 -53.02
C ASN A 14 31.09 21.68 -53.95
N GLY A 15 30.03 22.47 -54.21
CA GLY A 15 29.30 22.46 -55.46
C GLY A 15 27.84 22.88 -55.42
N SER A 16 27.54 24.16 -55.29
CA SER A 16 26.27 24.74 -55.83
C SER A 16 26.49 25.04 -57.34
N PRO A 17 25.50 25.13 -58.19
CA PRO A 17 24.42 26.15 -58.07
C PRO A 17 23.07 25.87 -58.77
N VAL A 18 22.16 26.87 -58.66
CA VAL A 18 21.22 27.45 -59.60
C VAL A 18 19.71 27.15 -59.47
N ARG A 19 19.03 28.22 -59.11
CA ARG A 19 17.64 28.65 -59.16
C ARG A 19 16.71 28.04 -60.24
N ARG A 20 15.44 27.82 -59.85
CA ARG A 20 14.27 28.31 -60.60
C ARG A 20 13.09 28.61 -59.67
N SER A 21 12.49 29.77 -59.92
CA SER A 21 11.38 30.41 -59.34
C SER A 21 10.04 29.66 -59.52
N GLY A 22 9.24 29.55 -58.46
CA GLY A 22 7.87 29.14 -58.54
C GLY A 22 7.09 29.76 -57.35
N GLY A 23 6.08 30.53 -57.65
CA GLY A 23 5.32 31.41 -56.74
C GLY A 23 4.60 30.76 -55.57
N PRO A 24 4.06 31.57 -54.65
CA PRO A 24 3.56 31.11 -53.37
C PRO A 24 2.21 30.42 -53.51
N ARG A 25 2.13 29.17 -53.03
CA ARG A 25 0.86 28.45 -52.77
C ARG A 25 0.27 28.95 -51.45
N PRO A 26 -1.05 29.12 -51.34
CA PRO A 26 -1.67 29.59 -50.11
C PRO A 26 -1.49 28.55 -49.00
N ALA A 27 -1.11 29.02 -47.80
CA ALA A 27 -0.93 28.25 -46.60
C ALA A 27 -2.26 27.57 -46.19
N ARG A 28 -2.29 26.24 -46.14
CA ARG A 28 -3.30 25.46 -45.42
C ARG A 28 -3.22 25.88 -43.94
N ARG A 29 -4.30 26.45 -43.43
CA ARG A 29 -4.50 26.57 -41.97
C ARG A 29 -4.46 25.18 -41.37
N LEU A 30 -3.33 24.81 -40.75
CA LEU A 30 -3.25 23.75 -39.77
C LEU A 30 -4.08 24.23 -38.57
N GLY A 31 -5.20 23.56 -38.32
CA GLY A 31 -5.98 23.74 -37.11
C GLY A 31 -5.06 23.39 -35.95
N TYR A 32 -4.71 24.39 -35.14
CA TYR A 32 -4.07 24.21 -33.84
C TYR A 32 -5.13 23.60 -32.93
N SER A 33 -5.13 22.27 -32.80
CA SER A 33 -5.76 21.62 -31.68
C SER A 33 -4.91 21.97 -30.46
N GLY A 34 -5.36 22.96 -29.70
CA GLY A 34 -4.75 23.29 -28.42
C GLY A 34 -4.53 22.03 -27.58
N PRO A 35 -3.51 22.02 -26.73
CA PRO A 35 -3.28 20.88 -25.86
C PRO A 35 -4.56 20.65 -25.06
N SER A 36 -5.06 19.39 -25.08
CA SER A 36 -6.08 18.96 -24.14
C SER A 36 -5.61 19.40 -22.76
N THR A 37 -6.41 20.17 -22.06
CA THR A 37 -6.17 20.54 -20.67
C THR A 37 -6.11 19.24 -19.88
N SER A 38 -4.90 18.65 -19.77
CA SER A 38 -4.61 17.72 -18.70
C SER A 38 -4.79 18.54 -17.43
N GLU A 39 -5.87 18.30 -16.69
CA GLU A 39 -6.08 18.90 -15.39
C GLU A 39 -4.80 18.71 -14.60
N ILE A 40 -4.11 19.81 -14.28
CA ILE A 40 -2.96 19.81 -13.40
C ILE A 40 -3.49 19.20 -12.09
N PRO A 41 -2.95 18.08 -11.59
CA PRO A 41 -3.40 17.48 -10.34
C PRO A 41 -3.29 18.57 -9.27
N THR A 42 -4.41 18.98 -8.68
CA THR A 42 -4.37 19.86 -7.52
C THR A 42 -3.53 19.14 -6.46
N GLU A 43 -2.54 19.80 -5.86
CA GLU A 43 -1.52 19.25 -4.96
C GLU A 43 -2.09 18.44 -3.77
N ASP A 44 -3.39 18.54 -3.51
CA ASP A 44 -4.10 18.00 -2.35
C ASP A 44 -4.95 16.76 -2.64
N GLN A 45 -4.59 15.94 -3.61
CA GLN A 45 -5.31 14.69 -3.89
C GLN A 45 -4.38 13.56 -4.37
N LEU A 46 -4.83 12.31 -4.12
CA LEU A 46 -4.14 11.12 -4.61
C LEU A 46 -4.31 10.96 -6.13
N SER A 47 -3.35 10.29 -6.75
CA SER A 47 -3.42 9.90 -8.17
C SER A 47 -4.42 8.78 -8.41
N ASP A 48 -4.69 8.47 -9.70
CA ASP A 48 -5.58 7.36 -10.10
C ASP A 48 -5.01 5.98 -9.69
N VAL A 49 -3.69 5.87 -9.54
CA VAL A 49 -3.01 4.67 -9.03
C VAL A 49 -2.45 4.98 -7.66
N VAL A 50 -2.87 4.21 -6.68
CA VAL A 50 -2.48 4.36 -5.27
C VAL A 50 -1.79 3.09 -4.79
N THR A 51 -0.70 3.24 -4.05
CA THR A 51 0.03 2.13 -3.43
C THR A 51 -0.21 2.14 -1.92
N VAL A 52 -0.86 1.08 -1.43
CA VAL A 52 -1.12 0.86 0.00
C VAL A 52 -0.38 -0.38 0.45
N GLY A 53 0.26 -0.32 1.60
CA GLY A 53 0.98 -1.43 2.20
C GLY A 53 0.67 -1.63 3.68
N THR A 54 1.19 -2.72 4.25
CA THR A 54 1.18 -2.98 5.70
C THR A 54 2.53 -3.56 6.10
N TRP A 55 2.98 -3.22 7.32
CA TRP A 55 4.26 -3.69 7.87
C TRP A 55 4.18 -3.81 9.40
N ASN A 56 4.52 -4.97 9.94
CA ASN A 56 4.74 -5.13 11.37
C ASN A 56 6.17 -4.69 11.72
N VAL A 57 6.33 -3.56 12.43
CA VAL A 57 7.62 -2.92 12.72
C VAL A 57 8.28 -3.40 14.01
N ARG A 58 7.62 -4.29 14.75
CA ARG A 58 8.13 -4.87 16.01
C ARG A 58 8.63 -3.84 17.03
N THR A 59 8.02 -2.71 17.12
CA THR A 59 8.28 -1.54 17.97
C THR A 59 9.02 -0.38 17.29
N LEU A 60 8.52 0.80 17.51
CA LEU A 60 9.18 2.07 17.15
C LEU A 60 9.56 2.90 18.40
N LEU A 61 9.54 2.30 19.62
CA LEU A 61 9.87 2.99 20.88
C LEU A 61 11.32 3.45 20.95
N GLN A 62 12.23 2.73 20.30
CA GLN A 62 13.65 3.07 20.34
C GLN A 62 13.93 4.32 19.51
N ALA A 63 14.74 5.22 20.05
CA ALA A 63 15.18 6.42 19.35
C ALA A 63 15.83 6.05 18.00
N GLY A 64 15.49 6.81 16.96
CA GLY A 64 16.02 6.61 15.60
C GLY A 64 15.29 5.57 14.75
N LYS A 65 14.41 4.72 15.32
CA LYS A 65 13.69 3.69 14.54
C LYS A 65 12.68 4.28 13.56
N LEU A 66 12.00 5.37 13.94
CA LEU A 66 11.07 6.05 13.03
C LEU A 66 11.82 6.64 11.83
N GLU A 67 12.99 7.22 12.04
CA GLU A 67 13.84 7.77 10.98
C GLU A 67 14.39 6.67 10.06
N LEU A 68 14.74 5.51 10.62
CA LEU A 68 15.15 4.34 9.82
C LEU A 68 13.99 3.83 8.97
N LEU A 69 12.81 3.65 9.55
CA LEU A 69 11.60 3.29 8.82
C LEU A 69 11.31 4.28 7.70
N GLN A 70 11.39 5.59 7.98
CA GLN A 70 11.18 6.62 6.98
C GLN A 70 12.17 6.49 5.81
N ARG A 71 13.45 6.27 6.08
CA ARG A 71 14.47 6.07 5.04
C ARG A 71 14.20 4.83 4.17
N GLU A 72 13.75 3.73 4.78
CA GLU A 72 13.36 2.54 4.03
C GLU A 72 12.11 2.78 3.17
N LEU A 73 11.10 3.43 3.72
CA LEU A 73 9.88 3.77 2.98
C LEU A 73 10.15 4.76 1.84
N ASP A 74 11.05 5.73 2.03
CA ASP A 74 11.41 6.71 0.99
C ASP A 74 12.10 6.06 -0.24
N ARG A 75 12.64 4.83 -0.10
CA ARG A 75 13.16 4.02 -1.23
C ARG A 75 12.04 3.30 -1.99
N LEU A 76 10.86 3.20 -1.41
CA LEU A 76 9.71 2.51 -1.99
C LEU A 76 8.74 3.52 -2.59
N ARG A 77 8.02 3.11 -3.61
CA ARG A 77 6.88 3.90 -4.13
C ARG A 77 5.64 3.50 -3.34
N TYR A 78 5.21 4.36 -2.43
CA TYR A 78 4.01 4.17 -1.62
C TYR A 78 3.23 5.48 -1.49
N ASP A 79 1.95 5.35 -1.14
CA ASP A 79 1.12 6.46 -0.70
C ASP A 79 0.81 6.37 0.79
N VAL A 80 0.36 5.20 1.24
CA VAL A 80 0.00 4.94 2.64
C VAL A 80 0.50 3.56 3.04
N VAL A 81 1.21 3.47 4.16
CA VAL A 81 1.63 2.21 4.78
C VAL A 81 1.03 2.13 6.17
N GLY A 82 0.24 1.09 6.42
CA GLY A 82 -0.22 0.72 7.75
C GLY A 82 0.91 0.05 8.53
N LEU A 83 1.06 0.40 9.79
CA LEU A 83 2.07 -0.14 10.67
C LEU A 83 1.41 -0.87 11.84
N ALA A 84 1.92 -2.03 12.20
CA ALA A 84 1.54 -2.78 13.38
C ALA A 84 2.70 -2.83 14.39
N GLU A 85 2.39 -2.98 15.67
CA GLU A 85 3.34 -3.02 16.79
C GLU A 85 4.19 -1.75 16.93
N VAL A 86 3.63 -0.57 16.71
CA VAL A 86 4.38 0.69 16.93
C VAL A 86 4.68 0.92 18.40
N ARG A 87 3.83 0.44 19.31
CA ARG A 87 3.95 0.43 20.78
C ARG A 87 3.99 1.81 21.44
N TRP A 88 3.69 2.87 20.73
CA TRP A 88 3.59 4.22 21.28
C TRP A 88 2.35 4.37 22.16
N PRO A 89 2.45 5.09 23.31
CA PRO A 89 1.30 5.35 24.17
C PRO A 89 0.35 6.38 23.58
N GLY A 90 -0.94 6.21 23.84
CA GLY A 90 -1.99 7.14 23.42
C GLY A 90 -2.18 7.24 21.93
N SER A 91 -2.65 8.38 21.44
CA SER A 91 -2.87 8.63 20.01
C SER A 91 -2.38 10.02 19.62
N GLY A 92 -1.91 10.18 18.38
CA GLY A 92 -1.35 11.44 17.92
C GLY A 92 -0.76 11.43 16.52
N GLN A 93 0.03 12.46 16.24
CA GLN A 93 0.72 12.65 14.97
C GLN A 93 2.21 12.91 15.20
N MET A 94 3.03 12.34 14.34
CA MET A 94 4.49 12.53 14.31
C MET A 94 4.99 12.79 12.89
N ALA A 95 6.30 13.03 12.74
CA ALA A 95 6.95 13.25 11.45
C ALA A 95 6.21 14.31 10.60
N GLN A 96 5.91 15.46 11.22
CA GLN A 96 5.20 16.58 10.57
C GLN A 96 3.82 16.19 10.03
N GLY A 97 3.10 15.28 10.71
CA GLY A 97 1.78 14.79 10.31
C GLY A 97 1.79 13.64 9.29
N ARG A 98 2.96 13.17 8.88
CA ARG A 98 3.06 11.98 7.99
C ARG A 98 2.78 10.67 8.71
N CYS A 99 2.96 10.63 10.04
CA CYS A 99 2.70 9.47 10.87
C CYS A 99 1.52 9.74 11.81
N LEU A 100 0.45 8.97 11.67
CA LEU A 100 -0.76 8.99 12.50
C LEU A 100 -0.77 7.71 13.30
N TYR A 101 -0.93 7.76 14.63
CA TYR A 101 -0.84 6.55 15.45
C TYR A 101 -1.87 6.48 16.57
N THR A 102 -2.14 5.26 17.02
CA THR A 102 -2.88 4.95 18.23
C THR A 102 -2.28 3.72 18.92
N GLY A 103 -2.25 3.74 20.24
CA GLY A 103 -1.76 2.66 21.10
C GLY A 103 -2.43 2.67 22.45
N GLU A 104 -1.94 1.85 23.38
CA GLU A 104 -2.46 1.78 24.74
C GLU A 104 -2.07 3.05 25.52
N GLN A 105 -2.96 3.54 26.40
CA GLN A 105 -2.75 4.81 27.13
C GLN A 105 -1.44 4.82 27.95
N ASN A 106 -1.15 3.72 28.60
CA ASN A 106 0.03 3.61 29.47
C ASN A 106 1.24 2.95 28.77
N GLY A 107 1.19 2.83 27.44
CA GLY A 107 2.14 2.03 26.69
C GLY A 107 1.84 0.52 26.84
N GLY A 108 2.43 -0.28 25.98
CA GLY A 108 2.22 -1.73 25.95
C GLY A 108 2.79 -2.36 24.68
N GLU A 109 2.30 -3.54 24.36
CA GLU A 109 2.72 -4.27 23.17
C GLU A 109 1.92 -3.93 21.92
N LYS A 110 0.76 -3.28 22.09
CA LYS A 110 -0.14 -2.91 20.99
C LYS A 110 0.29 -1.57 20.38
N GLY A 111 -0.36 -1.23 19.31
CA GLY A 111 -0.21 0.06 18.65
C GLY A 111 -0.18 -0.10 17.14
N VAL A 112 -0.98 0.71 16.46
CA VAL A 112 -1.06 0.76 15.01
C VAL A 112 -0.86 2.19 14.53
N ALA A 113 -0.37 2.34 13.30
CA ALA A 113 -0.18 3.65 12.72
C ALA A 113 -0.35 3.64 11.20
N PHE A 114 -0.48 4.82 10.61
CA PHE A 114 -0.25 5.05 9.19
C PHE A 114 1.01 5.90 9.00
N PHE A 115 1.82 5.53 8.03
CA PHE A 115 2.87 6.39 7.51
C PHE A 115 2.52 6.78 6.09
N SER A 116 2.45 8.08 5.83
CA SER A 116 1.97 8.64 4.56
C SER A 116 3.10 9.27 3.75
N SER A 117 3.06 9.14 2.42
CA SER A 117 3.86 9.97 1.53
C SER A 117 3.47 11.45 1.70
N VAL A 118 4.32 12.37 1.29
CA VAL A 118 4.01 13.82 1.33
C VAL A 118 2.70 14.13 0.57
N ARG A 119 2.49 13.46 -0.57
CA ARG A 119 1.26 13.60 -1.35
C ARG A 119 0.03 13.11 -0.58
N ALA A 120 0.11 11.92 0.02
CA ALA A 120 -0.99 11.36 0.79
C ALA A 120 -1.27 12.19 2.05
N GLN A 121 -0.25 12.69 2.74
CA GLN A 121 -0.42 13.59 3.87
C GLN A 121 -1.24 14.85 3.49
N ARG A 122 -0.92 15.49 2.38
CA ARG A 122 -1.69 16.65 1.89
C ARG A 122 -3.12 16.30 1.48
N ALA A 123 -3.33 15.08 1.02
CA ALA A 123 -4.64 14.57 0.64
C ALA A 123 -5.47 14.05 1.84
N LEU A 124 -4.93 14.06 3.06
CA LEU A 124 -5.64 13.57 4.25
C LEU A 124 -6.90 14.40 4.50
N ILE A 125 -8.05 13.71 4.61
CA ILE A 125 -9.34 14.33 4.96
C ILE A 125 -9.56 14.23 6.46
N GLU A 126 -9.41 13.03 7.01
CA GLU A 126 -9.64 12.71 8.41
C GLU A 126 -8.94 11.41 8.80
N TRP A 127 -8.73 11.23 10.09
CA TRP A 127 -8.30 9.96 10.66
C TRP A 127 -8.96 9.74 12.03
N LEU A 128 -9.15 8.48 12.38
CA LEU A 128 -9.89 8.07 13.57
C LEU A 128 -9.13 6.95 14.28
N PRO A 129 -8.68 7.16 15.52
CA PRO A 129 -8.20 6.09 16.40
C PRO A 129 -9.41 5.34 16.95
N ILE A 130 -9.64 4.12 16.49
CA ILE A 130 -10.73 3.28 16.98
C ILE A 130 -10.31 2.61 18.29
N SER A 131 -9.12 2.01 18.31
CA SER A 131 -8.55 1.36 19.49
C SER A 131 -7.02 1.33 19.38
N SER A 132 -6.34 0.72 20.35
CA SER A 132 -4.91 0.44 20.25
C SER A 132 -4.55 -0.59 19.15
N ARG A 133 -5.54 -1.24 18.53
CA ARG A 133 -5.38 -2.26 17.49
C ARG A 133 -5.94 -1.86 16.13
N VAL A 134 -6.75 -0.79 16.07
CA VAL A 134 -7.45 -0.39 14.84
C VAL A 134 -7.43 1.12 14.67
N ILE A 135 -7.01 1.57 13.49
CA ILE A 135 -7.00 2.98 13.08
C ILE A 135 -7.55 3.09 11.66
N VAL A 136 -8.29 4.15 11.40
CA VAL A 136 -8.85 4.47 10.08
C VAL A 136 -8.32 5.81 9.61
N ALA A 137 -8.00 5.93 8.31
CA ALA A 137 -7.69 7.21 7.69
C ALA A 137 -8.36 7.31 6.32
N ARG A 138 -8.76 8.52 5.95
CA ARG A 138 -9.44 8.83 4.71
C ARG A 138 -8.70 9.90 3.93
N PHE A 139 -8.49 9.68 2.64
CA PHE A 139 -7.71 10.53 1.76
C PHE A 139 -8.51 10.96 0.55
N LYS A 140 -8.35 12.20 0.12
CA LYS A 140 -8.98 12.73 -1.07
C LYS A 140 -8.35 12.09 -2.31
N GLY A 141 -9.14 11.44 -3.11
CA GLY A 141 -8.73 10.85 -4.38
C GLY A 141 -9.33 11.61 -5.56
N ARG A 142 -8.77 11.42 -6.73
CA ARG A 142 -9.21 12.11 -7.95
C ARG A 142 -10.63 11.69 -8.40
N LYS A 143 -10.92 10.40 -8.42
CA LYS A 143 -12.23 9.85 -8.81
C LYS A 143 -13.04 9.36 -7.61
N ASN A 144 -12.40 8.60 -6.75
CA ASN A 144 -12.96 8.09 -5.52
C ASN A 144 -11.99 8.42 -4.41
N ASN A 145 -12.47 8.80 -3.24
CA ASN A 145 -11.62 8.89 -2.07
C ASN A 145 -11.11 7.49 -1.70
N LEU A 146 -10.00 7.46 -0.98
CA LEU A 146 -9.42 6.26 -0.41
C LEU A 146 -9.69 6.26 1.09
N SER A 147 -10.33 5.21 1.59
CA SER A 147 -10.42 4.92 3.02
C SER A 147 -9.56 3.70 3.34
N VAL A 148 -8.65 3.82 4.29
CA VAL A 148 -7.77 2.73 4.73
C VAL A 148 -7.99 2.45 6.20
N LEU A 149 -8.13 1.18 6.55
CA LEU A 149 -8.14 0.66 7.91
C LEU A 149 -6.87 -0.17 8.10
N GLN A 150 -6.11 0.11 9.18
CA GLN A 150 -5.00 -0.72 9.63
C GLN A 150 -5.39 -1.45 10.90
N ALA A 151 -5.17 -2.76 10.92
CA ALA A 151 -5.49 -3.65 12.03
C ALA A 151 -4.24 -4.40 12.54
N TYR A 152 -4.27 -4.73 13.84
CA TYR A 152 -3.28 -5.61 14.49
C TYR A 152 -4.01 -6.60 15.38
N ALA A 153 -4.20 -7.83 14.88
CA ALA A 153 -4.94 -8.87 15.58
C ALA A 153 -4.21 -9.39 16.83
N PRO A 154 -4.93 -9.90 17.82
CA PRO A 154 -4.35 -10.67 18.91
C PRO A 154 -3.51 -11.84 18.39
N THR A 155 -2.46 -12.21 19.12
CA THR A 155 -1.61 -13.37 18.82
C THR A 155 -2.38 -14.67 19.06
N ALA A 156 -1.82 -15.80 18.61
CA ALA A 156 -2.47 -17.11 18.76
C ALA A 156 -2.71 -17.52 20.22
N ASP A 157 -1.93 -16.98 21.15
CA ASP A 157 -2.02 -17.28 22.59
C ASP A 157 -3.07 -16.43 23.32
N SER A 158 -3.71 -15.46 22.64
CA SER A 158 -4.78 -14.64 23.22
C SER A 158 -6.10 -15.40 23.28
N SER A 159 -6.98 -15.01 24.21
CA SER A 159 -8.29 -15.62 24.37
C SER A 159 -9.21 -15.41 23.16
N ASP A 160 -10.27 -16.19 23.07
CA ASP A 160 -11.29 -16.00 22.02
C ASP A 160 -12.10 -14.73 22.24
N GLU A 161 -12.29 -14.32 23.51
CA GLU A 161 -12.93 -13.05 23.88
C GLU A 161 -12.12 -11.86 23.33
N ASP A 162 -10.78 -11.87 23.50
CA ASP A 162 -9.90 -10.82 22.93
C ASP A 162 -9.99 -10.78 21.40
N LEU A 163 -10.16 -11.95 20.78
CA LEU A 163 -10.30 -12.03 19.32
C LEU A 163 -11.62 -11.46 18.84
N GLU A 164 -12.73 -11.79 19.48
CA GLU A 164 -14.05 -11.28 19.08
C GLU A 164 -14.13 -9.76 19.36
N GLU A 165 -13.62 -9.26 20.49
CA GLU A 165 -13.50 -7.82 20.73
C GLU A 165 -12.70 -7.11 19.63
N PHE A 166 -11.62 -7.72 19.15
CA PHE A 166 -10.85 -7.19 18.04
C PHE A 166 -11.68 -7.11 16.75
N TYR A 167 -12.46 -8.15 16.43
CA TYR A 167 -13.32 -8.13 15.25
C TYR A 167 -14.42 -7.08 15.35
N ASP A 168 -14.99 -6.85 16.55
CA ASP A 168 -15.95 -5.77 16.80
C ASP A 168 -15.33 -4.39 16.55
N GLN A 169 -14.09 -4.18 17.00
CA GLN A 169 -13.34 -2.95 16.74
C GLN A 169 -13.05 -2.74 15.24
N VAL A 170 -12.72 -3.82 14.50
CA VAL A 170 -12.56 -3.75 13.05
C VAL A 170 -13.88 -3.41 12.36
N GLU A 171 -14.99 -4.01 12.81
CA GLU A 171 -16.33 -3.70 12.30
C GLU A 171 -16.67 -2.24 12.55
N GLU A 172 -16.45 -1.71 13.76
CA GLU A 172 -16.62 -0.28 14.05
C GLU A 172 -15.85 0.57 13.06
N GLY A 173 -14.56 0.27 12.85
CA GLY A 173 -13.74 0.96 11.86
C GLY A 173 -14.30 0.92 10.45
N LEU A 174 -14.82 -0.24 10.01
CA LEU A 174 -15.45 -0.39 8.70
C LEU A 174 -16.71 0.47 8.54
N THR A 175 -17.49 0.69 9.62
CA THR A 175 -18.69 1.58 9.58
C THR A 175 -18.31 3.04 9.34
N LYS A 176 -17.09 3.45 9.72
CA LYS A 176 -16.59 4.82 9.48
C LYS A 176 -16.12 5.04 8.03
N MET A 177 -16.00 3.99 7.25
CA MET A 177 -15.52 4.05 5.86
C MET A 177 -16.70 4.15 4.88
N PRO A 178 -16.87 5.30 4.17
CA PRO A 178 -17.98 5.47 3.23
C PRO A 178 -17.96 4.43 2.11
N ASN A 179 -19.09 3.84 1.78
CA ASN A 179 -19.21 2.79 0.75
C ASN A 179 -18.77 3.23 -0.65
N ARG A 180 -18.84 4.52 -0.95
CA ARG A 180 -18.40 5.10 -2.23
C ARG A 180 -16.88 5.23 -2.36
N ASP A 181 -16.15 5.16 -1.24
CA ASP A 181 -14.69 5.26 -1.23
C ASP A 181 -14.07 3.92 -1.65
N LEU A 182 -12.87 3.96 -2.19
CA LEU A 182 -12.03 2.78 -2.32
C LEU A 182 -11.63 2.33 -0.91
N CYS A 183 -12.35 1.35 -0.36
CA CYS A 183 -12.10 0.84 0.98
C CYS A 183 -11.03 -0.25 0.94
N VAL A 184 -9.92 -0.01 1.63
CA VAL A 184 -8.81 -0.94 1.79
C VAL A 184 -8.62 -1.25 3.27
N VAL A 185 -8.53 -2.52 3.61
CA VAL A 185 -8.24 -3.01 4.96
C VAL A 185 -6.90 -3.69 4.94
N THR A 186 -6.00 -3.26 5.80
CA THR A 186 -4.63 -3.79 5.89
C THR A 186 -4.34 -4.21 7.32
N GLY A 187 -3.37 -5.09 7.52
CA GLY A 187 -2.95 -5.44 8.88
C GLY A 187 -2.19 -6.74 9.00
N ASP A 188 -1.64 -6.91 10.20
CA ASP A 188 -1.18 -8.20 10.72
C ASP A 188 -2.37 -8.87 11.42
N TRP A 189 -2.83 -9.97 10.85
CA TRP A 189 -4.02 -10.68 11.30
C TRP A 189 -3.71 -11.89 12.17
N ASN A 190 -2.43 -12.23 12.35
CA ASN A 190 -1.98 -13.39 13.10
C ASN A 190 -2.75 -14.69 12.74
N ALA A 191 -3.20 -14.81 11.49
CA ALA A 191 -4.07 -15.84 10.98
C ALA A 191 -3.49 -16.45 9.71
N LYS A 192 -3.61 -17.76 9.53
CA LYS A 192 -3.18 -18.47 8.32
C LYS A 192 -4.40 -18.97 7.56
N ILE A 193 -4.71 -18.35 6.40
CA ILE A 193 -5.88 -18.74 5.60
C ILE A 193 -5.62 -19.91 4.67
N GLY A 194 -4.35 -20.32 4.49
CA GLY A 194 -3.99 -21.45 3.65
C GLY A 194 -4.06 -21.16 2.16
N ASN A 195 -3.90 -22.21 1.35
CA ASN A 195 -3.94 -22.16 -0.11
C ASN A 195 -5.21 -22.80 -0.72
N ASN A 196 -6.00 -23.50 0.08
CA ASN A 196 -7.27 -24.08 -0.37
C ASN A 196 -8.38 -23.04 -0.29
N ASN A 197 -8.88 -22.62 -1.46
CA ASN A 197 -9.97 -21.67 -1.57
C ASN A 197 -11.34 -22.32 -1.91
N ALA A 198 -11.45 -23.64 -1.91
CA ALA A 198 -12.71 -24.32 -2.18
C ALA A 198 -13.81 -23.86 -1.19
N GLY A 199 -14.92 -23.33 -1.73
CA GLY A 199 -15.99 -22.71 -0.94
C GLY A 199 -15.72 -21.26 -0.53
N TRP A 200 -14.54 -20.70 -0.79
CA TRP A 200 -14.12 -19.34 -0.42
C TRP A 200 -13.72 -18.48 -1.63
N GLU A 201 -14.07 -18.90 -2.85
CA GLU A 201 -13.63 -18.26 -4.10
C GLU A 201 -14.02 -16.79 -4.21
N HIS A 202 -15.07 -16.38 -3.48
CA HIS A 202 -15.56 -15.01 -3.44
C HIS A 202 -14.85 -14.13 -2.40
N VAL A 203 -14.07 -14.72 -1.47
CA VAL A 203 -13.30 -13.98 -0.46
C VAL A 203 -11.79 -14.10 -0.62
N MET A 204 -11.28 -15.17 -1.27
CA MET A 204 -9.87 -15.35 -1.55
C MET A 204 -9.61 -16.02 -2.89
N GLY A 205 -8.45 -15.75 -3.49
CA GLY A 205 -7.97 -16.44 -4.68
C GLY A 205 -7.19 -17.73 -4.34
N GLN A 206 -6.69 -18.39 -5.38
CA GLN A 206 -6.01 -19.69 -5.29
C GLN A 206 -4.49 -19.60 -4.97
N PHE A 207 -3.93 -18.40 -4.80
CA PHE A 207 -2.49 -18.22 -4.64
C PHE A 207 -2.05 -17.98 -3.18
N GLY A 208 -2.83 -18.46 -2.21
CA GLY A 208 -2.43 -18.54 -0.80
C GLY A 208 -1.23 -19.45 -0.57
N ILE A 209 -0.77 -19.58 0.68
CA ILE A 209 0.30 -20.50 1.08
C ILE A 209 -0.05 -21.27 2.35
N GLY A 210 0.50 -22.48 2.45
CA GLY A 210 0.40 -23.31 3.64
C GLY A 210 -0.99 -23.84 3.93
N GLU A 211 -1.19 -24.26 5.16
CA GLU A 211 -2.44 -24.78 5.69
C GLU A 211 -3.19 -23.72 6.48
N ARG A 212 -4.51 -23.82 6.47
CA ARG A 212 -5.39 -22.96 7.26
C ARG A 212 -5.37 -23.39 8.72
N ASN A 213 -5.38 -22.41 9.62
CA ASN A 213 -5.61 -22.64 11.04
C ASN A 213 -6.97 -22.02 11.49
N GLU A 214 -7.35 -22.26 12.73
CA GLU A 214 -8.63 -21.78 13.29
C GLU A 214 -8.79 -20.26 13.16
N ARG A 215 -7.74 -19.49 13.45
CA ARG A 215 -7.73 -18.01 13.27
C ARG A 215 -7.93 -17.64 11.80
N GLY A 216 -7.37 -18.43 10.85
CA GLY A 216 -7.57 -18.25 9.41
C GLY A 216 -8.98 -18.57 8.96
N GLU A 217 -9.61 -19.60 9.53
CA GLU A 217 -11.02 -19.90 9.29
C GLU A 217 -11.92 -18.74 9.77
N ARG A 218 -11.70 -18.26 10.99
CA ARG A 218 -12.44 -17.11 11.57
C ARG A 218 -12.24 -15.84 10.71
N LEU A 219 -11.03 -15.61 10.20
CA LEU A 219 -10.76 -14.47 9.31
C LEU A 219 -11.53 -14.58 7.99
N LEU A 220 -11.61 -15.78 7.40
CA LEU A 220 -12.39 -15.98 6.16
C LEU A 220 -13.87 -15.76 6.38
N GLN A 221 -14.44 -16.24 7.50
CA GLN A 221 -15.84 -16.00 7.89
C GLN A 221 -16.10 -14.49 8.01
N PHE A 222 -15.27 -13.75 8.75
CA PHE A 222 -15.38 -12.29 8.88
C PHE A 222 -15.28 -11.59 7.52
N THR A 223 -14.32 -12.01 6.69
CA THR A 223 -14.11 -11.45 5.34
C THR A 223 -15.36 -11.63 4.47
N GLN A 224 -16.00 -12.78 4.58
CA GLN A 224 -17.26 -13.09 3.89
C GLN A 224 -18.42 -12.22 4.40
N GLU A 225 -18.61 -12.15 5.72
CA GLU A 225 -19.66 -11.37 6.37
C GLU A 225 -19.58 -9.88 6.02
N LYS A 226 -18.37 -9.34 5.94
CA LYS A 226 -18.16 -7.90 5.63
C LYS A 226 -18.02 -7.60 4.13
N GLY A 227 -18.18 -8.60 3.26
CA GLY A 227 -18.08 -8.45 1.81
C GLY A 227 -16.68 -7.98 1.36
N LEU A 228 -15.63 -8.49 2.01
CA LEU A 228 -14.23 -8.19 1.72
C LEU A 228 -13.63 -9.27 0.80
N TYR A 229 -12.48 -8.98 0.21
CA TYR A 229 -11.69 -9.89 -0.62
C TYR A 229 -10.20 -9.76 -0.30
N ILE A 230 -9.52 -10.89 -0.05
CA ILE A 230 -8.10 -10.94 0.33
C ILE A 230 -7.21 -10.88 -0.92
N CYS A 231 -6.59 -9.74 -1.15
CA CYS A 231 -5.85 -9.42 -2.37
C CYS A 231 -4.54 -10.21 -2.52
N ASN A 232 -3.90 -10.59 -1.42
CA ASN A 232 -2.64 -11.35 -1.40
C ASN A 232 -2.73 -12.67 -2.16
N THR A 233 -3.92 -13.25 -2.23
CA THR A 233 -4.19 -14.55 -2.85
C THR A 233 -4.65 -14.46 -4.30
N LYS A 234 -4.81 -13.23 -4.83
CA LYS A 234 -5.41 -13.00 -6.16
C LYS A 234 -4.47 -13.30 -7.31
N TYR A 235 -3.19 -12.99 -7.16
CA TYR A 235 -2.22 -13.05 -8.25
C TYR A 235 -1.14 -14.10 -8.01
N PRO A 236 -0.68 -14.78 -9.07
CA PRO A 236 0.48 -15.64 -8.96
C PRO A 236 1.71 -14.80 -8.59
N SER A 237 2.49 -15.27 -7.65
CA SER A 237 3.73 -14.63 -7.21
C SER A 237 4.79 -15.68 -6.97
N LYS A 238 6.07 -15.30 -7.12
CA LYS A 238 7.19 -16.17 -6.71
C LYS A 238 7.04 -16.53 -5.23
N PRO A 239 7.41 -17.75 -4.81
CA PRO A 239 7.32 -18.15 -3.40
C PRO A 239 7.92 -17.14 -2.43
N SER A 240 9.08 -16.56 -2.75
CA SER A 240 9.76 -15.52 -1.95
C SER A 240 8.97 -14.21 -1.80
N ARG A 241 7.88 -14.01 -2.54
CA ARG A 241 7.03 -12.81 -2.48
C ARG A 241 5.63 -13.09 -1.94
N LYS A 242 5.42 -14.26 -1.32
CA LYS A 242 4.13 -14.64 -0.76
C LYS A 242 4.11 -14.57 0.77
N TRP A 243 5.19 -15.00 1.45
CA TRP A 243 5.24 -14.96 2.90
C TRP A 243 5.52 -13.55 3.43
N THR A 244 4.95 -13.25 4.58
CA THR A 244 5.08 -11.95 5.26
C THR A 244 5.75 -12.11 6.62
N TRP A 245 5.85 -13.32 7.13
CA TRP A 245 6.47 -13.63 8.42
C TRP A 245 7.37 -14.86 8.31
N THR A 246 8.48 -14.81 9.05
CA THR A 246 9.41 -15.93 9.21
C THR A 246 9.62 -16.19 10.68
N SER A 247 9.56 -17.48 11.09
CA SER A 247 9.83 -17.88 12.48
C SER A 247 11.25 -17.49 12.91
N PRO A 248 11.52 -17.26 14.22
CA PRO A 248 12.85 -16.89 14.71
C PRO A 248 13.96 -17.87 14.33
N ASN A 249 13.63 -19.15 14.16
CA ASN A 249 14.57 -20.18 13.71
C ASN A 249 14.70 -20.29 12.17
N GLY A 250 14.02 -19.42 11.40
CA GLY A 250 14.05 -19.36 9.95
C GLY A 250 13.35 -20.51 9.21
N ARG A 251 12.78 -21.50 9.93
CA ARG A 251 12.23 -22.73 9.33
C ARG A 251 10.83 -22.58 8.76
N ASN A 252 9.99 -21.79 9.43
CA ASN A 252 8.58 -21.62 9.04
C ASN A 252 8.38 -20.25 8.40
N LYS A 253 7.68 -20.22 7.28
CA LYS A 253 7.30 -19.01 6.56
C LYS A 253 5.80 -18.99 6.38
N ASN A 254 5.14 -17.93 6.87
CA ASN A 254 3.69 -17.78 6.83
C ASN A 254 3.29 -16.48 6.16
N MET A 255 2.07 -16.44 5.65
CA MET A 255 1.38 -15.21 5.27
C MET A 255 0.37 -14.94 6.37
N ILE A 256 0.54 -13.86 7.11
CA ILE A 256 -0.31 -13.42 8.21
C ILE A 256 -0.69 -11.95 8.12
N ASP A 257 0.00 -11.20 7.26
CA ASP A 257 -0.33 -9.83 6.92
C ASP A 257 -1.13 -9.81 5.62
N TYR A 258 -2.31 -9.21 5.67
CA TYR A 258 -3.21 -9.18 4.51
C TYR A 258 -3.61 -7.77 4.13
N VAL A 259 -3.86 -7.62 2.83
CA VAL A 259 -4.52 -6.47 2.23
C VAL A 259 -5.85 -6.96 1.67
N MET A 260 -6.93 -6.35 2.11
CA MET A 260 -8.27 -6.68 1.69
C MET A 260 -8.95 -5.45 1.11
N VAL A 261 -9.90 -5.65 0.22
CA VAL A 261 -10.75 -4.59 -0.33
C VAL A 261 -12.20 -5.03 -0.31
N LYS A 262 -13.16 -4.10 -0.30
CA LYS A 262 -14.55 -4.48 -0.57
C LYS A 262 -14.66 -5.15 -1.94
N GLN A 263 -15.45 -6.21 -2.06
CA GLN A 263 -15.57 -7.05 -3.26
C GLN A 263 -15.85 -6.24 -4.53
N GLN A 264 -16.63 -5.16 -4.43
CA GLN A 264 -16.89 -4.24 -5.56
C GLN A 264 -15.61 -3.62 -6.14
N TRP A 265 -14.54 -3.49 -5.36
CA TRP A 265 -13.25 -2.92 -5.78
C TRP A 265 -12.23 -3.97 -6.23
N GLN A 266 -12.52 -5.27 -6.08
CA GLN A 266 -11.60 -6.36 -6.40
C GLN A 266 -10.99 -6.25 -7.81
N LYS A 267 -11.80 -5.86 -8.80
CA LYS A 267 -11.35 -5.74 -10.20
C LYS A 267 -10.38 -4.57 -10.42
N ARG A 268 -10.33 -3.60 -9.52
CA ARG A 268 -9.43 -2.43 -9.60
C ARG A 268 -8.04 -2.69 -9.05
N ILE A 269 -7.85 -3.78 -8.31
CA ILE A 269 -6.54 -4.15 -7.77
C ILE A 269 -5.65 -4.67 -8.91
N GLN A 270 -4.53 -4.01 -9.13
CA GLN A 270 -3.59 -4.34 -10.20
C GLN A 270 -2.55 -5.36 -9.73
N GLN A 271 -2.09 -5.26 -8.49
CA GLN A 271 -1.07 -6.14 -7.92
C GLN A 271 -1.18 -6.16 -6.39
N CYS A 272 -0.87 -7.30 -5.78
CA CYS A 272 -0.61 -7.45 -4.35
C CYS A 272 0.53 -8.44 -4.15
N ARG A 273 1.54 -8.08 -3.35
CA ARG A 273 2.72 -8.92 -3.09
C ARG A 273 3.45 -8.46 -1.83
N SER A 274 4.23 -9.35 -1.21
CA SER A 274 5.18 -8.98 -0.17
C SER A 274 6.51 -8.45 -0.75
N PHE A 275 7.23 -7.70 0.08
CA PHE A 275 8.57 -7.17 -0.21
C PHE A 275 9.54 -7.78 0.81
N PRO A 276 10.20 -8.91 0.49
CA PRO A 276 11.04 -9.64 1.44
C PRO A 276 12.36 -8.95 1.81
N SER A 277 12.66 -7.82 1.22
CA SER A 277 13.86 -6.99 1.52
C SER A 277 13.58 -5.82 2.45
N ALA A 278 12.38 -5.71 2.97
CA ALA A 278 11.99 -4.72 3.98
C ALA A 278 12.13 -5.37 5.36
N ASP A 279 13.36 -5.45 5.89
CA ASP A 279 13.68 -5.97 7.23
C ASP A 279 14.12 -4.85 8.17
#